data_e3a78ffcd9675ee26ae8f675d7fb2e4e
#
_entry.id   e3a78ffcd9675ee26ae8f675d7fb2e4e
#
_cell.length_a   1.000
_cell.length_b   1.000
_cell.length_c   1.000
_cell.angle_alpha   90.00
_cell.angle_beta   90.00
_cell.angle_gamma   90.00
#
_symmetry.space_group_name_H-M   'P 1'
#
loop_
_entity.id
_entity.type
_entity.pdbx_description
1 polymer ?
#
loop_
_entity_poly.entity_id
_entity_poly.type
_entity_poly.pdbx_seq_one_letter_code
_entity_poly.pdbx_strand_id
1 'polypeptide(L)'
;MTRDQYRLLGSVIKSKGISGEVVVRTKIATSGIQEKPRFVMVKIDGLPVPFFVNSWQNLSNNEIILRFKDITTKEKAEKFRDKEIWLPRNEFKDFSFKPATEDISGFKVIDAEAGFIGITKGILAIPENDLLRVDYSGREVLIPLQEGIVLEIRSDKKEIRVNLPEGFLQI
;
A
#
# COMPACT_ATOMS: atom_id res chain seq x y z
N MET A 1 -10.28 1.84 15.40
CA MET A 1 -9.02 1.71 14.65
C MET A 1 -8.55 3.11 14.30
N THR A 2 -7.54 3.60 14.96
CA THR A 2 -6.93 4.87 14.59
C THR A 2 -5.99 4.61 13.41
N ARG A 3 -6.05 5.45 12.37
CA ARG A 3 -5.17 5.39 11.18
C ARG A 3 -3.69 5.43 11.55
N ASP A 4 -3.37 5.83 12.77
CA ASP A 4 -2.00 5.93 13.28
C ASP A 4 -1.39 4.58 13.69
N GLN A 5 -2.20 3.57 14.00
CA GLN A 5 -1.72 2.27 14.47
C GLN A 5 -1.72 1.18 13.40
N TYR A 6 -2.55 1.31 12.36
CA TYR A 6 -2.74 0.31 11.32
C TYR A 6 -2.77 0.95 9.94
N ARG A 7 -2.27 0.23 8.95
CA ARG A 7 -2.29 0.62 7.55
C ARG A 7 -3.10 -0.36 6.73
N LEU A 8 -3.95 0.14 5.84
CA LEU A 8 -4.68 -0.69 4.90
C LEU A 8 -3.70 -1.32 3.90
N LEU A 9 -3.59 -2.65 3.95
CA LEU A 9 -2.83 -3.43 2.97
C LEU A 9 -3.61 -3.58 1.68
N GLY A 10 -4.88 -3.93 1.77
CA GLY A 10 -5.73 -4.21 0.62
C GLY A 10 -7.00 -4.94 1.00
N SER A 11 -7.58 -5.69 0.06
CA SER A 11 -8.78 -6.49 0.28
C SER A 11 -8.67 -7.90 -0.31
N VAL A 12 -9.34 -8.84 0.32
CA VAL A 12 -9.45 -10.22 -0.18
C VAL A 12 -10.31 -10.25 -1.42
N ILE A 13 -9.79 -10.77 -2.53
CA ILE A 13 -10.53 -10.88 -3.80
C ILE A 13 -11.15 -12.26 -4.02
N LYS A 14 -10.52 -13.31 -3.52
CA LYS A 14 -11.02 -14.70 -3.66
C LYS A 14 -10.32 -15.65 -2.69
N SER A 15 -10.90 -16.80 -2.46
CA SER A 15 -10.22 -17.97 -1.90
C SER A 15 -9.33 -18.63 -2.96
N LYS A 16 -8.29 -19.35 -2.55
CA LYS A 16 -7.41 -20.14 -3.42
C LYS A 16 -7.21 -21.54 -2.86
N GLY A 17 -7.33 -22.54 -3.74
CA GLY A 17 -7.13 -23.95 -3.34
C GLY A 17 -8.17 -24.44 -2.32
N ILE A 18 -7.81 -25.50 -1.62
CA ILE A 18 -8.67 -26.17 -0.63
C ILE A 18 -8.20 -25.94 0.82
N SER A 19 -6.98 -25.44 0.99
CA SER A 19 -6.29 -25.32 2.29
C SER A 19 -6.55 -24.03 3.06
N GLY A 20 -7.58 -23.26 2.65
CA GLY A 20 -7.94 -22.03 3.37
C GLY A 20 -7.11 -20.81 3.00
N GLU A 21 -6.45 -20.80 1.84
CA GLU A 21 -5.71 -19.66 1.32
C GLU A 21 -6.64 -18.60 0.73
N VAL A 22 -6.25 -17.34 0.87
CA VAL A 22 -6.94 -16.19 0.25
C VAL A 22 -5.97 -15.41 -0.62
N VAL A 23 -6.48 -14.88 -1.73
CA VAL A 23 -5.75 -13.90 -2.54
C VAL A 23 -6.19 -12.50 -2.12
N VAL A 24 -5.22 -11.69 -1.76
CA VAL A 24 -5.42 -10.29 -1.37
C VAL A 24 -4.86 -9.41 -2.46
N ARG A 25 -5.68 -8.49 -2.97
CA ARG A 25 -5.21 -7.39 -3.82
C ARG A 25 -4.76 -6.27 -2.92
N THR A 26 -3.48 -5.91 -3.04
CA THR A 26 -2.85 -4.92 -2.19
C THR A 26 -2.89 -3.54 -2.84
N LYS A 27 -2.96 -2.51 -2.01
CA LYS A 27 -2.85 -1.10 -2.41
C LYS A 27 -1.41 -0.60 -2.40
N ILE A 28 -0.48 -1.44 -1.96
CA ILE A 28 0.95 -1.16 -1.89
C ILE A 28 1.71 -2.29 -2.57
N ALA A 29 2.86 -1.98 -3.15
CA ALA A 29 3.73 -3.01 -3.71
C ALA A 29 4.25 -3.93 -2.59
N THR A 30 4.19 -5.22 -2.84
CA THR A 30 4.57 -6.25 -1.85
C THR A 30 5.93 -6.86 -2.12
N SER A 31 6.60 -6.42 -3.19
CA SER A 31 7.92 -6.93 -3.62
C SER A 31 9.04 -6.71 -2.60
N GLY A 32 8.88 -5.73 -1.70
CA GLY A 32 9.84 -5.46 -0.61
C GLY A 32 9.54 -6.19 0.70
N ILE A 33 8.44 -6.94 0.79
CA ILE A 33 8.11 -7.67 2.02
C ILE A 33 8.91 -8.97 2.05
N GLN A 34 9.98 -8.98 2.80
CA GLN A 34 10.83 -10.17 2.96
C GLN A 34 10.32 -11.10 4.06
N GLU A 35 9.69 -10.55 5.10
CA GLU A 35 9.19 -11.34 6.21
C GLU A 35 7.65 -11.26 6.30
N LYS A 36 7.03 -12.39 6.63
CA LYS A 36 5.59 -12.44 6.86
C LYS A 36 5.23 -11.74 8.17
N PRO A 37 4.15 -10.96 8.23
CA PRO A 37 3.66 -10.42 9.49
C PRO A 37 3.23 -11.54 10.44
N ARG A 38 3.39 -11.30 11.74
CA ARG A 38 2.89 -12.24 12.74
C ARG A 38 1.37 -12.36 12.68
N PHE A 39 0.69 -11.23 12.53
CA PHE A 39 -0.75 -11.14 12.38
C PHE A 39 -1.15 -9.96 11.49
N VAL A 40 -2.35 -10.00 10.97
CA VAL A 40 -3.02 -8.89 10.28
C VAL A 40 -4.34 -8.63 10.96
N MET A 41 -4.85 -7.41 10.83
CA MET A 41 -6.21 -7.09 11.24
C MET A 41 -7.15 -7.24 10.06
N VAL A 42 -8.23 -7.97 10.25
CA VAL A 42 -9.30 -8.09 9.25
C VAL A 42 -10.54 -7.38 9.78
N LYS A 43 -11.17 -6.58 8.95
CA LYS A 43 -12.39 -5.88 9.32
C LYS A 43 -13.58 -6.83 9.17
N ILE A 44 -14.12 -7.32 10.27
CA ILE A 44 -15.30 -8.18 10.34
C ILE A 44 -16.44 -7.37 10.95
N ASP A 45 -17.52 -7.19 10.21
CA ASP A 45 -18.71 -6.45 10.65
C ASP A 45 -18.39 -5.06 11.26
N GLY A 46 -17.42 -4.40 10.62
CA GLY A 46 -16.96 -3.08 11.04
C GLY A 46 -15.88 -3.10 12.14
N LEU A 47 -15.64 -4.23 12.79
CA LEU A 47 -14.68 -4.37 13.89
C LEU A 47 -13.34 -4.96 13.39
N PRO A 48 -12.20 -4.45 13.87
CA PRO A 48 -10.89 -5.00 13.57
C PRO A 48 -10.65 -6.27 14.40
N VAL A 49 -10.45 -7.40 13.75
CA VAL A 49 -10.19 -8.69 14.39
C VAL A 49 -8.78 -9.16 13.97
N PRO A 50 -7.91 -9.55 14.92
CA PRO A 50 -6.57 -10.04 14.61
C PRO A 50 -6.64 -11.48 14.07
N PHE A 51 -5.95 -11.75 12.97
CA PHE A 51 -5.75 -13.08 12.39
C PHE A 51 -4.27 -13.36 12.27
N PHE A 52 -3.81 -14.46 12.88
CA PHE A 52 -2.42 -14.89 12.80
C PHE A 52 -2.10 -15.45 11.42
N VAL A 53 -1.00 -14.98 10.84
CA VAL A 53 -0.56 -15.39 9.52
C VAL A 53 0.29 -16.66 9.62
N ASN A 54 -0.12 -17.69 8.89
CA ASN A 54 0.63 -18.94 8.76
C ASN A 54 1.63 -18.85 7.61
N SER A 55 1.18 -18.40 6.42
CA SER A 55 2.04 -18.20 5.26
C SER A 55 1.67 -16.91 4.53
N TRP A 56 2.69 -16.34 3.88
CA TRP A 56 2.61 -15.14 3.05
C TRP A 56 3.44 -15.39 1.80
N GLN A 57 2.88 -15.20 0.64
CA GLN A 57 3.57 -15.38 -0.63
C GLN A 57 3.17 -14.28 -1.60
N ASN A 58 4.15 -13.62 -2.20
CA ASN A 58 3.91 -12.67 -3.27
C ASN A 58 3.49 -13.42 -4.53
N LEU A 59 2.34 -13.06 -5.09
CA LEU A 59 1.85 -13.60 -6.36
C LEU A 59 2.21 -12.68 -7.52
N SER A 60 2.13 -11.39 -7.29
CA SER A 60 2.52 -10.31 -8.21
C SER A 60 2.89 -9.06 -7.41
N ASN A 61 3.18 -7.94 -8.08
CA ASN A 61 3.50 -6.68 -7.40
C ASN A 61 2.37 -6.15 -6.51
N ASN A 62 1.12 -6.52 -6.79
CA ASN A 62 -0.07 -6.04 -6.10
C ASN A 62 -1.00 -7.16 -5.63
N GLU A 63 -0.57 -8.41 -5.66
CA GLU A 63 -1.34 -9.54 -5.15
C GLU A 63 -0.47 -10.46 -4.31
N ILE A 64 -1.02 -10.88 -3.17
CA ILE A 64 -0.41 -11.84 -2.27
C ILE A 64 -1.35 -12.99 -1.99
N ILE A 65 -0.78 -14.12 -1.65
CA ILE A 65 -1.49 -15.25 -1.09
C ILE A 65 -1.24 -15.24 0.41
N LEU A 66 -2.32 -15.18 1.19
CA LEU A 66 -2.30 -15.30 2.65
C LEU A 66 -2.97 -16.59 3.08
N ARG A 67 -2.39 -17.22 4.10
CA ARG A 67 -3.03 -18.30 4.84
C ARG A 67 -3.03 -17.93 6.31
N PHE A 68 -4.20 -17.98 6.94
CA PHE A 68 -4.37 -17.79 8.38
C PHE A 68 -4.23 -19.11 9.12
N LYS A 69 -3.76 -19.07 10.38
CA LYS A 69 -3.54 -20.28 11.17
C LYS A 69 -4.81 -21.11 11.36
N ASP A 70 -5.95 -20.43 11.59
CA ASP A 70 -7.21 -21.07 11.97
C ASP A 70 -8.18 -21.27 10.80
N ILE A 71 -7.77 -20.84 9.60
CA ILE A 71 -8.54 -20.96 8.36
C ILE A 71 -7.92 -22.05 7.50
N THR A 72 -8.47 -23.26 7.62
CA THR A 72 -7.88 -24.47 7.04
C THR A 72 -8.71 -25.07 5.90
N THR A 73 -9.86 -24.48 5.58
CA THR A 73 -10.72 -24.95 4.49
C THR A 73 -11.14 -23.82 3.57
N LYS A 74 -11.51 -24.19 2.35
CA LYS A 74 -11.99 -23.25 1.33
C LYS A 74 -13.21 -22.47 1.80
N GLU A 75 -14.18 -23.16 2.42
CA GLU A 75 -15.45 -22.58 2.87
C GLU A 75 -15.20 -21.50 3.94
N LYS A 76 -14.25 -21.73 4.84
CA LYS A 76 -13.82 -20.73 5.82
C LYS A 76 -13.15 -19.54 5.14
N ALA A 77 -12.28 -19.79 4.15
CA ALA A 77 -11.58 -18.74 3.40
C ALA A 77 -12.54 -17.86 2.57
N GLU A 78 -13.59 -18.43 2.02
CA GLU A 78 -14.59 -17.68 1.24
C GLU A 78 -15.33 -16.62 2.06
N LYS A 79 -15.46 -16.80 3.36
CA LYS A 79 -16.06 -15.80 4.27
C LYS A 79 -15.23 -14.51 4.38
N PHE A 80 -13.98 -14.55 3.94
CA PHE A 80 -13.09 -13.39 3.92
C PHE A 80 -13.19 -12.57 2.65
N ARG A 81 -13.94 -13.01 1.65
CA ARG A 81 -14.12 -12.27 0.40
C ARG A 81 -14.58 -10.84 0.69
N ASP A 82 -13.97 -9.88 -0.03
CA ASP A 82 -14.20 -8.44 0.08
C ASP A 82 -13.87 -7.82 1.45
N LYS A 83 -13.29 -8.60 2.39
CA LYS A 83 -12.84 -8.07 3.67
C LYS A 83 -11.53 -7.31 3.52
N GLU A 84 -11.42 -6.18 4.22
CA GLU A 84 -10.21 -5.37 4.28
C GLU A 84 -9.17 -6.00 5.20
N ILE A 85 -7.92 -6.01 4.74
CA ILE A 85 -6.75 -6.45 5.49
C ILE A 85 -5.91 -5.24 5.87
N TRP A 86 -5.60 -5.12 7.15
CA TRP A 86 -4.82 -4.02 7.71
C TRP A 86 -3.59 -4.55 8.42
N LEU A 87 -2.47 -3.86 8.27
CA LEU A 87 -1.18 -4.19 8.90
C LEU A 87 -0.92 -3.29 10.09
N PRO A 88 -0.39 -3.84 11.22
CA PRO A 88 0.13 -3.03 12.30
C PRO A 88 1.36 -2.24 11.83
N ARG A 89 1.41 -0.92 12.07
CA ARG A 89 2.55 -0.07 11.65
C ARG A 89 3.88 -0.44 12.29
N ASN A 90 3.85 -0.95 13.51
CA ASN A 90 5.05 -1.32 14.26
C ASN A 90 5.73 -2.60 13.76
N GLU A 91 5.03 -3.45 13.01
CA GLU A 91 5.62 -4.67 12.41
C GLU A 91 6.29 -4.39 11.07
N PHE A 92 6.12 -3.17 10.51
CA PHE A 92 6.59 -2.81 9.17
C PHE A 92 7.24 -1.42 9.15
N LYS A 93 8.34 -1.27 9.87
CA LYS A 93 9.13 -0.03 9.85
C LYS A 93 9.80 0.24 8.50
N ASP A 94 9.96 -0.81 7.67
CA ASP A 94 10.73 -0.75 6.42
C ASP A 94 9.86 -0.92 5.15
N PHE A 95 8.55 -0.70 5.26
CA PHE A 95 7.72 -0.61 4.06
C PHE A 95 8.08 0.65 3.28
N SER A 96 9.00 0.54 2.34
CA SER A 96 9.10 1.52 1.27
C SER A 96 7.73 1.57 0.57
N PHE A 97 7.11 2.74 0.58
CA PHE A 97 5.85 3.00 -0.10
C PHE A 97 6.10 2.91 -1.61
N LYS A 98 6.09 1.66 -2.14
CA LYS A 98 6.06 1.46 -3.59
C LYS A 98 4.59 1.36 -3.97
N PRO A 99 4.03 2.34 -4.68
CA PRO A 99 2.73 2.14 -5.30
C PRO A 99 2.83 0.88 -6.16
N ALA A 100 1.92 -0.07 -5.94
CA ALA A 100 1.76 -1.17 -6.87
C ALA A 100 1.59 -0.55 -8.25
N THR A 101 2.40 -0.93 -9.23
CA THR A 101 2.59 -0.34 -10.54
C THR A 101 1.27 0.00 -11.29
N GLU A 102 0.46 0.88 -10.71
CA GLU A 102 -0.50 1.65 -11.45
C GLU A 102 0.31 2.73 -12.18
N ASP A 103 0.05 2.89 -13.43
CA ASP A 103 0.59 4.02 -14.17
C ASP A 103 0.05 5.31 -13.52
N ILE A 104 0.85 5.88 -12.63
CA ILE A 104 0.51 7.14 -11.93
C ILE A 104 0.85 8.36 -12.76
N SER A 105 1.24 8.19 -14.03
CA SER A 105 1.46 9.31 -14.94
C SER A 105 0.16 10.09 -15.10
N GLY A 106 0.27 11.40 -15.06
CA GLY A 106 -0.89 12.29 -15.17
C GLY A 106 -1.67 12.51 -13.87
N PHE A 107 -1.21 11.96 -12.73
CA PHE A 107 -1.85 12.25 -11.44
C PHE A 107 -1.45 13.65 -10.95
N LYS A 108 -2.39 14.33 -10.31
CA LYS A 108 -2.13 15.61 -9.64
C LYS A 108 -1.38 15.37 -8.35
N VAL A 109 -0.32 16.13 -8.12
CA VAL A 109 0.41 16.13 -6.85
C VAL A 109 -0.01 17.34 -6.03
N ILE A 110 -0.45 17.08 -4.81
CA ILE A 110 -0.96 18.09 -3.88
C ILE A 110 -0.18 17.98 -2.59
N ASP A 111 0.55 19.04 -2.26
CA ASP A 111 1.24 19.17 -0.99
C ASP A 111 0.29 19.63 0.11
N ALA A 112 0.59 19.23 1.35
CA ALA A 112 -0.26 19.55 2.51
C ALA A 112 -0.30 21.05 2.81
N GLU A 113 0.79 21.79 2.53
CA GLU A 113 0.93 23.20 2.83
C GLU A 113 0.90 24.07 1.55
N ALA A 114 1.67 23.69 0.53
CA ALA A 114 1.80 24.46 -0.71
C ALA A 114 0.61 24.24 -1.68
N GLY A 115 -0.25 23.24 -1.43
CA GLY A 115 -1.37 22.93 -2.31
C GLY A 115 -0.94 22.20 -3.58
N PHE A 116 -1.53 22.55 -4.73
CA PHE A 116 -1.23 21.92 -6.01
C PHE A 116 0.21 22.23 -6.45
N ILE A 117 1.01 21.18 -6.64
CA ILE A 117 2.41 21.29 -7.09
C ILE A 117 2.51 21.08 -8.60
N GLY A 118 1.94 20.00 -9.12
CA GLY A 118 2.11 19.66 -10.53
C GLY A 118 1.51 18.32 -10.90
N ILE A 119 1.96 17.80 -12.05
CA ILE A 119 1.47 16.53 -12.62
C ILE A 119 2.62 15.52 -12.63
N THR A 120 2.32 14.27 -12.24
CA THR A 120 3.34 13.22 -12.30
C THR A 120 3.64 12.80 -13.73
N LYS A 121 4.92 12.54 -14.00
CA LYS A 121 5.43 11.90 -15.22
C LYS A 121 5.70 10.39 -15.02
N GLY A 122 5.42 9.87 -13.83
CA GLY A 122 5.66 8.47 -13.47
C GLY A 122 6.69 8.32 -12.35
N ILE A 123 7.21 7.12 -12.18
CA ILE A 123 8.20 6.77 -11.16
C ILE A 123 9.55 6.55 -11.83
N LEU A 124 10.60 7.12 -11.22
CA LEU A 124 11.98 6.77 -11.48
C LEU A 124 12.39 5.72 -10.46
N ALA A 125 12.50 4.47 -10.92
CA ALA A 125 12.93 3.37 -10.07
C ALA A 125 14.45 3.45 -9.83
N ILE A 126 14.85 3.67 -8.58
CA ILE A 126 16.24 3.64 -8.15
C ILE A 126 16.32 2.60 -7.02
N PRO A 127 17.38 1.73 -6.99
CA PRO A 127 17.54 0.79 -5.91
C PRO A 127 17.43 1.49 -4.54
N GLU A 128 16.55 0.96 -3.69
CA GLU A 128 16.28 1.45 -2.32
C GLU A 128 15.56 2.80 -2.18
N ASN A 129 15.36 3.58 -3.25
CA ASN A 129 14.72 4.90 -3.14
C ASN A 129 14.01 5.32 -4.43
N ASP A 130 12.82 4.77 -4.70
CA ASP A 130 12.03 5.19 -5.84
C ASP A 130 11.61 6.66 -5.72
N LEU A 131 11.67 7.38 -6.84
CA LEU A 131 11.36 8.80 -6.90
C LEU A 131 10.13 9.05 -7.78
N LEU A 132 9.22 9.88 -7.30
CA LEU A 132 8.11 10.40 -8.08
C LEU A 132 8.61 11.54 -8.96
N ARG A 133 8.43 11.42 -10.26
CA ARG A 133 8.77 12.47 -11.23
C ARG A 133 7.58 13.39 -11.37
N VAL A 134 7.74 14.67 -11.05
CA VAL A 134 6.66 15.67 -11.09
C VAL A 134 7.07 16.83 -11.98
N ASP A 135 6.17 17.22 -12.87
CA ASP A 135 6.33 18.48 -13.61
C ASP A 135 5.83 19.63 -12.74
N TYR A 136 6.75 20.43 -12.23
CA TYR A 136 6.50 21.62 -11.43
C TYR A 136 6.83 22.87 -12.24
N SER A 137 5.82 23.52 -12.81
CA SER A 137 6.01 24.75 -13.59
C SER A 137 7.04 24.62 -14.73
N GLY A 138 7.04 23.49 -15.43
CA GLY A 138 7.97 23.21 -16.54
C GLY A 138 9.35 22.68 -16.11
N ARG A 139 9.59 22.52 -14.81
CA ARG A 139 10.79 21.86 -14.26
C ARG A 139 10.41 20.47 -13.74
N GLU A 140 11.30 19.50 -13.91
CA GLU A 140 11.12 18.19 -13.29
C GLU A 140 11.62 18.21 -11.85
N VAL A 141 10.75 17.89 -10.91
CA VAL A 141 11.07 17.71 -9.49
C VAL A 141 10.95 16.23 -9.15
N LEU A 142 11.94 15.70 -8.43
CA LEU A 142 11.99 14.31 -7.98
C LEU A 142 11.63 14.24 -6.50
N ILE A 143 10.49 13.64 -6.18
CA ILE A 143 9.98 13.50 -4.81
C ILE A 143 10.21 12.07 -4.35
N PRO A 144 10.92 11.81 -3.23
CA PRO A 144 11.10 10.48 -2.70
C PRO A 144 9.77 9.81 -2.36
N LEU A 145 9.57 8.57 -2.83
CA LEU A 145 8.42 7.75 -2.50
C LEU A 145 8.62 7.08 -1.14
N GLN A 146 8.73 7.90 -0.09
CA GLN A 146 8.96 7.45 1.28
C GLN A 146 7.75 7.76 2.17
N GLU A 147 7.60 6.95 3.24
CA GLU A 147 6.62 7.24 4.28
C GLU A 147 6.97 8.57 4.97
N GLY A 148 5.96 9.41 5.19
CA GLY A 148 6.13 10.77 5.71
C GLY A 148 6.22 11.84 4.62
N ILE A 149 6.73 11.52 3.42
CA ILE A 149 6.71 12.42 2.26
C ILE A 149 5.46 12.17 1.42
N VAL A 150 5.18 10.92 1.05
CA VAL A 150 3.92 10.57 0.37
C VAL A 150 2.90 10.12 1.41
N LEU A 151 1.85 10.92 1.58
CA LEU A 151 0.80 10.67 2.57
C LEU A 151 -0.27 9.72 2.05
N GLU A 152 -0.68 9.89 0.79
CA GLU A 152 -1.79 9.13 0.19
C GLU A 152 -1.72 9.15 -1.33
N ILE A 153 -2.04 8.01 -1.97
CA ILE A 153 -2.28 7.92 -3.41
C ILE A 153 -3.75 7.54 -3.62
N ARG A 154 -4.49 8.37 -4.33
CA ARG A 154 -5.88 8.21 -4.67
C ARG A 154 -6.04 7.94 -6.15
N SER A 155 -6.03 6.67 -6.53
CA SER A 155 -6.18 6.25 -7.93
C SER A 155 -7.54 6.63 -8.51
N ASP A 156 -8.61 6.60 -7.69
CA ASP A 156 -9.96 7.01 -8.08
C ASP A 156 -10.07 8.48 -8.51
N LYS A 157 -9.27 9.35 -7.87
CA LYS A 157 -9.23 10.79 -8.15
C LYS A 157 -8.03 11.22 -8.99
N LYS A 158 -7.13 10.29 -9.30
CA LYS A 158 -5.83 10.57 -9.92
C LYS A 158 -5.05 11.67 -9.15
N GLU A 159 -4.96 11.51 -7.84
CA GLU A 159 -4.31 12.45 -6.93
C GLU A 159 -3.29 11.75 -6.06
N ILE A 160 -2.15 12.43 -5.82
CA ILE A 160 -1.13 12.03 -4.86
C ILE A 160 -0.97 13.16 -3.86
N ARG A 161 -1.15 12.85 -2.59
CA ARG A 161 -0.92 13.79 -1.50
C ARG A 161 0.46 13.59 -0.90
N VAL A 162 1.19 14.69 -0.79
CA VAL A 162 2.55 14.72 -0.24
C VAL A 162 2.64 15.72 0.92
N ASN A 163 3.67 15.55 1.74
CA ASN A 163 4.07 16.51 2.76
C ASN A 163 5.57 16.76 2.56
N LEU A 164 5.89 17.81 1.83
CA LEU A 164 7.27 18.15 1.50
C LEU A 164 7.90 18.99 2.61
N PRO A 165 9.20 18.78 2.89
CA PRO A 165 9.92 19.66 3.79
C PRO A 165 9.94 21.11 3.26
N GLU A 166 9.98 22.08 4.18
CA GLU A 166 10.09 23.47 3.84
C GLU A 166 11.31 23.73 2.92
N GLY A 167 11.11 24.51 1.85
CA GLY A 167 12.16 24.81 0.86
C GLY A 167 12.38 23.74 -0.21
N PHE A 168 11.73 22.58 -0.15
CA PHE A 168 11.95 21.49 -1.12
C PHE A 168 11.70 21.90 -2.58
N LEU A 169 10.73 22.76 -2.83
CA LEU A 169 10.38 23.25 -4.17
C LEU A 169 11.21 24.45 -4.64
N GLN A 170 12.10 24.98 -3.80
CA GLN A 170 12.93 26.14 -4.11
C GLN A 170 14.32 25.78 -4.67
N ILE A 171 14.59 24.48 -4.80
CA ILE A 171 15.88 23.96 -5.31
C ILE A 171 15.91 23.96 -6.83
#